data_c87742dcc2f84a3b0d51a629cb0ff3ae
#
_entry.id   c87742dcc2f84a3b0d51a629cb0ff3ae
#
_cell.length_a   1.000
_cell.length_b   1.000
_cell.length_c   1.000
_cell.angle_alpha   90.00
_cell.angle_beta   90.00
_cell.angle_gamma   90.00
#
_symmetry.space_group_name_H-M   'P 1'
#
loop_
_entity.id
_entity.type
_entity.pdbx_description
1 polymer ?
#
loop_
_entity_poly.entity_id
_entity_poly.type
_entity_poly.pdbx_seq_one_letter_code
_entity_poly.pdbx_strand_id
1 'polypeptide(L)'
;MKREDFILPVHAEERKRTKKNTESTFSNFQISDDIVNLGYGKKYFIHTYGCQANVRDGEALAGMMEMMGYTSTNVPDDADVLFFNTCAIRKAAEDRVLSDVNKLRYLKDQRPTTVFCICGCMAQEEETVKQILSVSPHVDLIFGTHNIHRMPNLLAEVIESNERKVEVFSQEGDVIEDVPVKRSMDSKGFVNIMYGCDKFCTYCIVPYTRGRERSRRMEDILREVEELKASGRKEVVLLGQNVNAYGKDLKMEDGFTQLLVAVAKTGIERISFYTSHPRDYSTTTIDAMRDYPNIMPFLHLPVQSGSNEVLRRMARGYTVERYKQLYDDLKKKVPHIAFTTDLIVGFPNETDEEFEATLDLVRYCRFDMAYAFIYSPRAGTPAANMEDNIPLEVKKERLARLNDLLTEIAEENNRRFLGETVSVLCIGTSKRNSEVYSGYSADNKLVNFTSEKECINQIVNVEITATHSYYLEGKVL
;
A
#
# COMPACT_ATOMS: atom_id res chain seq x y z
N MET A 1 2.14 27.97 12.67
CA MET A 1 2.80 26.65 12.67
C MET A 1 3.92 26.72 13.71
N LYS A 2 3.79 26.03 14.82
CA LYS A 2 4.87 25.94 15.78
C LYS A 2 5.95 25.02 15.21
N ARG A 3 7.20 25.42 15.25
CA ARG A 3 8.34 24.66 14.69
C ARG A 3 8.49 23.27 15.32
N GLU A 4 7.89 23.06 16.49
CA GLU A 4 7.92 21.81 17.26
C GLU A 4 6.99 20.72 16.67
N ASP A 5 5.98 21.09 15.88
CA ASP A 5 5.00 20.16 15.31
C ASP A 5 5.49 19.50 14.01
N PHE A 6 6.67 19.90 13.49
CA PHE A 6 7.14 19.56 12.14
C PHE A 6 8.62 19.17 12.07
N ILE A 7 9.13 18.42 13.04
CA ILE A 7 10.50 17.92 12.97
C ILE A 7 10.47 16.57 12.26
N LEU A 8 10.88 16.54 10.98
CA LEU A 8 11.21 15.25 10.34
C LEU A 8 12.33 14.61 11.16
N PRO A 9 12.12 13.40 11.65
CA PRO A 9 13.12 12.73 12.46
C PRO A 9 14.40 12.51 11.64
N VAL A 10 15.54 12.86 12.22
CA VAL A 10 16.85 12.61 11.62
C VAL A 10 17.05 11.09 11.58
N HIS A 11 17.42 10.54 10.42
CA HIS A 11 17.63 9.09 10.22
C HIS A 11 18.43 8.42 11.36
N ALA A 12 19.50 9.06 11.82
CA ALA A 12 20.34 8.54 12.89
C ALA A 12 19.60 8.46 14.25
N GLU A 13 18.68 9.36 14.52
CA GLU A 13 17.89 9.42 15.75
C GLU A 13 16.77 8.38 15.70
N GLU A 14 16.07 8.28 14.57
CA GLU A 14 15.03 7.27 14.38
C GLU A 14 15.60 5.86 14.46
N ARG A 15 16.74 5.59 13.83
CA ARG A 15 17.42 4.32 13.94
C ARG A 15 17.91 4.00 15.37
N LYS A 16 18.22 5.01 16.18
CA LYS A 16 18.53 4.82 17.61
C LYS A 16 17.26 4.54 18.41
N ARG A 17 16.16 5.19 18.06
CA ARG A 17 14.85 5.01 18.72
C ARG A 17 14.35 3.58 18.58
N THR A 18 14.48 2.95 17.40
CA THR A 18 14.06 1.55 17.17
C THR A 18 14.85 0.52 17.99
N LYS A 19 16.04 0.88 18.49
CA LYS A 19 16.81 0.02 19.40
C LYS A 19 16.30 0.00 20.84
N LYS A 20 15.43 0.95 21.19
CA LYS A 20 14.83 1.05 22.53
C LYS A 20 13.54 0.23 22.60
N ASN A 21 13.54 -1.04 22.48
CA ASN A 21 12.42 -1.99 22.58
C ASN A 21 11.20 -1.45 23.38
N THR A 22 10.47 -0.49 22.81
CA THR A 22 9.22 0.04 23.37
C THR A 22 8.08 -0.81 22.84
N GLU A 23 7.30 -1.40 23.73
CA GLU A 23 6.06 -2.08 23.38
C GLU A 23 5.07 -1.08 22.77
N SER A 24 4.27 -1.55 21.83
CA SER A 24 3.18 -0.74 21.29
C SER A 24 2.11 -0.52 22.36
N THR A 25 1.60 0.69 22.41
CA THR A 25 0.48 1.09 23.26
C THR A 25 -0.78 1.21 22.41
N PHE A 26 -1.94 1.03 23.02
CA PHE A 26 -3.23 0.94 22.35
C PHE A 26 -4.24 1.90 22.97
N SER A 27 -5.03 2.51 22.10
CA SER A 27 -6.22 3.25 22.53
C SER A 27 -7.34 3.05 21.49
N ASN A 28 -8.58 3.30 21.88
CA ASN A 28 -9.72 3.18 20.98
C ASN A 28 -10.06 4.54 20.39
N PHE A 29 -10.55 4.52 19.15
CA PHE A 29 -11.07 5.72 18.50
C PHE A 29 -12.25 6.28 19.30
N GLN A 30 -12.24 7.60 19.46
CA GLN A 30 -13.32 8.34 20.12
C GLN A 30 -13.63 9.61 19.34
N ILE A 31 -14.89 9.94 19.24
CA ILE A 31 -15.41 11.19 18.68
C ILE A 31 -16.36 11.81 19.71
N SER A 32 -16.32 13.14 19.87
CA SER A 32 -17.24 13.84 20.77
C SER A 32 -18.65 13.98 20.17
N ASP A 33 -19.67 13.98 21.01
CA ASP A 33 -21.07 13.99 20.59
C ASP A 33 -21.45 15.22 19.76
N ASP A 34 -20.80 16.36 20.01
CA ASP A 34 -21.00 17.62 19.27
C ASP A 34 -20.51 17.58 17.82
N ILE A 35 -19.62 16.65 17.50
CA ILE A 35 -19.09 16.46 16.13
C ILE A 35 -19.93 15.43 15.37
N VAL A 36 -20.57 14.48 16.06
CA VAL A 36 -21.51 13.52 15.46
C VAL A 36 -22.64 14.30 14.79
N ASN A 37 -22.91 13.99 13.52
CA ASN A 37 -23.92 14.70 12.68
C ASN A 37 -23.58 16.14 12.26
N LEU A 38 -22.38 16.66 12.49
CA LEU A 38 -21.91 17.97 12.02
C LEU A 38 -22.09 18.15 10.49
N GLY A 39 -21.99 17.06 9.75
CA GLY A 39 -22.08 16.99 8.30
C GLY A 39 -23.47 16.64 7.75
N TYR A 40 -24.52 16.64 8.56
CA TYR A 40 -25.86 16.27 8.09
C TYR A 40 -26.29 17.13 6.88
N GLY A 41 -26.69 16.46 5.81
CA GLY A 41 -27.07 17.10 4.53
C GLY A 41 -25.90 17.58 3.67
N LYS A 42 -24.66 17.38 4.09
CA LYS A 42 -23.43 17.73 3.35
C LYS A 42 -22.76 16.52 2.74
N LYS A 43 -21.90 16.77 1.74
CA LYS A 43 -21.18 15.72 1.00
C LYS A 43 -19.68 15.83 1.15
N TYR A 44 -19.01 14.68 1.09
CA TYR A 44 -17.55 14.63 1.01
C TYR A 44 -17.08 13.89 -0.24
N PHE A 45 -15.91 14.28 -0.73
CA PHE A 45 -15.17 13.65 -1.80
C PHE A 45 -13.80 13.25 -1.29
N ILE A 46 -13.36 12.01 -1.57
CA ILE A 46 -12.01 11.54 -1.24
C ILE A 46 -11.32 11.04 -2.51
N HIS A 47 -10.19 11.65 -2.83
CA HIS A 47 -9.29 11.13 -3.86
C HIS A 47 -8.03 10.56 -3.20
N THR A 48 -7.80 9.26 -3.39
CA THR A 48 -6.64 8.56 -2.82
C THR A 48 -5.60 8.27 -3.90
N TYR A 49 -4.36 8.70 -3.63
CA TYR A 49 -3.19 8.43 -4.46
C TYR A 49 -2.28 7.44 -3.74
N GLY A 50 -1.64 6.54 -4.52
CA GLY A 50 -0.55 5.72 -4.00
C GLY A 50 -0.87 4.25 -3.81
N CYS A 51 -0.51 3.69 -2.65
CA CYS A 51 -0.54 2.24 -2.38
C CYS A 51 -1.80 1.80 -1.63
N GLN A 52 -1.93 0.48 -1.39
CA GLN A 52 -3.06 -0.11 -0.65
C GLN A 52 -3.18 0.44 0.79
N ALA A 53 -2.06 0.79 1.44
CA ALA A 53 -2.12 1.42 2.76
C ALA A 53 -2.84 2.79 2.70
N ASN A 54 -2.62 3.58 1.64
CA ASN A 54 -3.37 4.82 1.43
C ASN A 54 -4.85 4.56 1.12
N VAL A 55 -5.17 3.48 0.38
CA VAL A 55 -6.57 3.10 0.16
C VAL A 55 -7.24 2.80 1.50
N ARG A 56 -6.59 2.03 2.38
CA ARG A 56 -7.10 1.73 3.72
C ARG A 56 -7.24 2.97 4.61
N ASP A 57 -6.28 3.92 4.51
CA ASP A 57 -6.41 5.23 5.17
C ASP A 57 -7.62 6.01 4.63
N GLY A 58 -7.87 5.99 3.30
CA GLY A 58 -9.03 6.58 2.67
C GLY A 58 -10.36 5.96 3.15
N GLU A 59 -10.39 4.63 3.34
CA GLU A 59 -11.55 3.93 3.92
C GLU A 59 -11.84 4.36 5.37
N ALA A 60 -10.78 4.61 6.16
CA ALA A 60 -10.92 5.14 7.52
C ALA A 60 -11.43 6.60 7.51
N LEU A 61 -10.88 7.45 6.64
CA LEU A 61 -11.40 8.81 6.45
C LEU A 61 -12.87 8.80 6.07
N ALA A 62 -13.27 7.95 5.14
CA ALA A 62 -14.67 7.82 4.72
C ALA A 62 -15.58 7.36 5.86
N GLY A 63 -15.14 6.37 6.66
CA GLY A 63 -15.89 5.90 7.83
C GLY A 63 -16.08 6.99 8.88
N MET A 64 -15.03 7.76 9.17
CA MET A 64 -15.11 8.89 10.08
C MET A 64 -16.03 10.01 9.55
N MET A 65 -16.00 10.30 8.25
CA MET A 65 -16.92 11.29 7.63
C MET A 65 -18.38 10.84 7.72
N GLU A 66 -18.67 9.57 7.51
CA GLU A 66 -20.03 9.05 7.68
C GLU A 66 -20.50 9.07 9.14
N MET A 67 -19.60 8.82 10.10
CA MET A 67 -19.90 8.99 11.52
C MET A 67 -20.21 10.46 11.88
N MET A 68 -19.61 11.42 11.17
CA MET A 68 -19.93 12.85 11.28
C MET A 68 -21.20 13.25 10.52
N GLY A 69 -21.92 12.32 9.88
CA GLY A 69 -23.18 12.57 9.16
C GLY A 69 -23.04 13.03 7.71
N TYR A 70 -21.83 13.06 7.16
CA TYR A 70 -21.62 13.39 5.74
C TYR A 70 -21.99 12.20 4.85
N THR A 71 -22.36 12.47 3.60
CA THR A 71 -22.57 11.46 2.56
C THR A 71 -21.49 11.54 1.49
N SER A 72 -21.07 10.40 0.92
CA SER A 72 -20.05 10.39 -0.12
C SER A 72 -20.57 10.84 -1.48
N THR A 73 -19.69 11.49 -2.24
CA THR A 73 -19.93 11.78 -3.67
C THR A 73 -18.68 11.41 -4.49
N ASN A 74 -18.90 11.02 -5.75
CA ASN A 74 -17.83 10.82 -6.73
C ASN A 74 -17.59 12.07 -7.60
N VAL A 75 -18.36 13.12 -7.41
CA VAL A 75 -18.29 14.38 -8.16
C VAL A 75 -17.72 15.46 -7.25
N PRO A 76 -16.49 15.96 -7.49
CA PRO A 76 -15.88 16.99 -6.66
C PRO A 76 -16.73 18.27 -6.51
N ASP A 77 -17.44 18.64 -7.58
CA ASP A 77 -18.31 19.85 -7.60
C ASP A 77 -19.46 19.79 -6.60
N ASP A 78 -19.91 18.58 -6.24
CA ASP A 78 -20.99 18.37 -5.27
C ASP A 78 -20.50 18.36 -3.82
N ALA A 79 -19.18 18.30 -3.59
CA ALA A 79 -18.63 18.10 -2.26
C ALA A 79 -18.50 19.40 -1.46
N ASP A 80 -18.82 19.34 -0.18
CA ASP A 80 -18.57 20.40 0.80
C ASP A 80 -17.17 20.26 1.42
N VAL A 81 -16.64 19.01 1.47
CA VAL A 81 -15.30 18.70 1.95
C VAL A 81 -14.58 17.79 0.94
N LEU A 82 -13.39 18.20 0.52
CA LEU A 82 -12.54 17.43 -0.40
C LEU A 82 -11.28 16.96 0.29
N PHE A 83 -11.04 15.66 0.28
CA PHE A 83 -9.80 15.04 0.78
C PHE A 83 -8.93 14.56 -0.37
N PHE A 84 -7.66 14.95 -0.31
CA PHE A 84 -6.58 14.43 -1.15
C PHE A 84 -5.63 13.63 -0.25
N ASN A 85 -5.85 12.31 -0.25
CA ASN A 85 -5.04 11.38 0.55
C ASN A 85 -3.82 10.94 -0.26
N THR A 86 -2.63 11.26 0.20
CA THR A 86 -1.42 11.38 -0.62
C THR A 86 -0.34 10.38 -0.26
N CYS A 87 0.56 10.11 -1.21
CA CYS A 87 1.68 9.19 -1.09
C CYS A 87 3.02 9.91 -1.26
N ALA A 88 4.01 9.57 -0.43
CA ALA A 88 5.37 10.10 -0.49
C ALA A 88 6.36 9.22 -1.28
N ILE A 89 5.88 8.09 -1.83
CA ILE A 89 6.79 7.10 -2.46
C ILE A 89 7.15 7.47 -3.91
N ARG A 90 6.26 8.19 -4.62
CA ARG A 90 6.41 8.49 -6.05
C ARG A 90 6.27 9.97 -6.32
N LYS A 91 7.31 10.62 -6.85
CA LYS A 91 7.30 12.06 -7.20
C LYS A 91 6.16 12.42 -8.15
N ALA A 92 5.91 11.60 -9.15
CA ALA A 92 4.79 11.79 -10.08
C ALA A 92 3.41 11.80 -9.39
N ALA A 93 3.25 11.10 -8.25
CA ALA A 93 2.02 11.16 -7.48
C ALA A 93 1.89 12.49 -6.72
N GLU A 94 2.99 13.01 -6.17
CA GLU A 94 3.04 14.31 -5.50
C GLU A 94 2.67 15.45 -6.46
N ASP A 95 3.31 15.48 -7.64
CA ASP A 95 3.05 16.50 -8.67
C ASP A 95 1.61 16.45 -9.17
N ARG A 96 1.04 15.24 -9.30
CA ARG A 96 -0.34 15.05 -9.69
C ARG A 96 -1.33 15.58 -8.63
N VAL A 97 -1.07 15.32 -7.34
CA VAL A 97 -1.89 15.84 -6.25
C VAL A 97 -1.99 17.36 -6.31
N LEU A 98 -0.85 18.06 -6.39
CA LEU A 98 -0.82 19.52 -6.45
C LEU A 98 -1.55 20.05 -7.68
N SER A 99 -1.40 19.39 -8.83
CA SER A 99 -2.13 19.72 -10.04
C SER A 99 -3.64 19.58 -9.85
N ASP A 100 -4.09 18.46 -9.29
CA ASP A 100 -5.53 18.17 -9.14
C ASP A 100 -6.18 19.08 -8.08
N VAL A 101 -5.49 19.36 -6.97
CA VAL A 101 -5.94 20.35 -5.95
C VAL A 101 -6.10 21.73 -6.56
N ASN A 102 -5.11 22.18 -7.34
CA ASN A 102 -5.18 23.53 -7.96
C ASN A 102 -6.21 23.64 -9.07
N LYS A 103 -6.50 22.56 -9.83
CA LYS A 103 -7.59 22.56 -10.83
C LYS A 103 -8.96 22.76 -10.20
N LEU A 104 -9.15 22.34 -8.96
CA LEU A 104 -10.43 22.47 -8.24
C LEU A 104 -10.55 23.76 -7.42
N ARG A 105 -9.56 24.65 -7.48
CA ARG A 105 -9.55 25.93 -6.73
C ARG A 105 -10.82 26.76 -6.96
N TYR A 106 -11.38 26.74 -8.18
CA TYR A 106 -12.60 27.46 -8.53
C TYR A 106 -13.79 27.12 -7.60
N LEU A 107 -13.80 25.91 -7.01
CA LEU A 107 -14.85 25.52 -6.05
C LEU A 107 -14.80 26.40 -4.79
N LYS A 108 -13.60 26.79 -4.34
CA LYS A 108 -13.43 27.72 -3.22
C LYS A 108 -13.90 29.14 -3.56
N ASP A 109 -13.65 29.55 -4.81
CA ASP A 109 -14.09 30.87 -5.31
C ASP A 109 -15.63 30.93 -5.44
N GLN A 110 -16.27 29.84 -5.84
CA GLN A 110 -17.72 29.73 -5.97
C GLN A 110 -18.45 29.50 -4.63
N ARG A 111 -17.86 28.67 -3.78
CA ARG A 111 -18.38 28.26 -2.45
C ARG A 111 -17.27 28.40 -1.41
N PRO A 112 -17.09 29.59 -0.78
CA PRO A 112 -16.00 29.83 0.17
C PRO A 112 -15.98 28.88 1.39
N THR A 113 -17.13 28.29 1.72
CA THR A 113 -17.28 27.31 2.80
C THR A 113 -16.80 25.91 2.46
N THR A 114 -16.46 25.61 1.19
CA THR A 114 -15.90 24.34 0.78
C THR A 114 -14.53 24.14 1.46
N VAL A 115 -14.30 23.00 2.10
CA VAL A 115 -13.07 22.70 2.83
C VAL A 115 -12.17 21.79 1.99
N PHE A 116 -10.92 22.21 1.78
CA PHE A 116 -9.89 21.44 1.09
C PHE A 116 -8.91 20.85 2.09
N CYS A 117 -8.79 19.52 2.10
CA CYS A 117 -7.94 18.78 3.01
C CYS A 117 -6.86 18.01 2.26
N ILE A 118 -5.60 18.11 2.69
CA ILE A 118 -4.49 17.25 2.23
C ILE A 118 -3.99 16.42 3.41
N CYS A 119 -3.88 15.11 3.21
CA CYS A 119 -3.42 14.19 4.24
C CYS A 119 -2.58 13.04 3.67
N GLY A 120 -2.12 12.15 4.52
CA GLY A 120 -1.34 10.98 4.14
C GLY A 120 0.18 11.20 4.21
N CYS A 121 0.95 10.30 3.57
CA CYS A 121 2.40 10.27 3.72
C CYS A 121 3.10 11.56 3.25
N MET A 122 2.60 12.19 2.18
CA MET A 122 3.16 13.43 1.65
C MET A 122 3.07 14.58 2.66
N ALA A 123 2.01 14.63 3.48
CA ALA A 123 1.83 15.61 4.51
C ALA A 123 2.81 15.46 5.71
N GLN A 124 3.54 14.33 5.80
CA GLN A 124 4.58 14.13 6.80
C GLN A 124 5.91 14.82 6.44
N GLU A 125 6.07 15.33 5.24
CA GLU A 125 7.30 15.97 4.77
C GLU A 125 7.21 17.50 4.89
N GLU A 126 8.05 18.10 5.74
CA GLU A 126 8.03 19.53 6.01
C GLU A 126 8.14 20.41 4.75
N GLU A 127 9.11 20.08 3.87
CA GLU A 127 9.33 20.83 2.64
C GLU A 127 8.13 20.74 1.69
N THR A 128 7.51 19.57 1.64
CA THR A 128 6.31 19.36 0.83
C THR A 128 5.12 20.16 1.37
N VAL A 129 4.94 20.23 2.69
CA VAL A 129 3.89 21.08 3.27
C VAL A 129 4.16 22.55 3.04
N LYS A 130 5.39 23.03 3.15
CA LYS A 130 5.76 24.40 2.76
C LYS A 130 5.41 24.69 1.31
N GLN A 131 5.71 23.75 0.41
CA GLN A 131 5.34 23.84 -1.00
C GLN A 131 3.82 23.91 -1.18
N ILE A 132 3.05 23.02 -0.55
CA ILE A 132 1.57 23.03 -0.59
C ILE A 132 1.04 24.41 -0.17
N LEU A 133 1.51 24.92 0.96
CA LEU A 133 1.07 26.21 1.51
C LEU A 133 1.38 27.39 0.57
N SER A 134 2.46 27.32 -0.20
CA SER A 134 2.86 28.37 -1.15
C SER A 134 2.08 28.31 -2.47
N VAL A 135 1.88 27.09 -3.03
CA VAL A 135 1.27 26.93 -4.37
C VAL A 135 -0.23 26.68 -4.34
N SER A 136 -0.78 26.27 -3.20
CA SER A 136 -2.21 25.95 -3.01
C SER A 136 -2.77 26.66 -1.76
N PRO A 137 -2.83 28.02 -1.76
CA PRO A 137 -3.22 28.79 -0.58
C PRO A 137 -4.69 28.60 -0.18
N HIS A 138 -5.50 27.93 -0.99
CA HIS A 138 -6.90 27.59 -0.73
C HIS A 138 -7.09 26.29 0.06
N VAL A 139 -6.02 25.57 0.37
CA VAL A 139 -6.06 24.38 1.25
C VAL A 139 -6.28 24.83 2.69
N ASP A 140 -7.30 24.28 3.34
CA ASP A 140 -7.73 24.66 4.68
C ASP A 140 -7.16 23.75 5.77
N LEU A 141 -7.00 22.45 5.48
CA LEU A 141 -6.55 21.46 6.48
C LEU A 141 -5.43 20.60 5.92
N ILE A 142 -4.33 20.49 6.67
CA ILE A 142 -3.23 19.55 6.38
C ILE A 142 -2.92 18.75 7.64
N PHE A 143 -2.95 17.41 7.54
CA PHE A 143 -2.60 16.52 8.65
C PHE A 143 -1.87 15.27 8.17
N GLY A 144 -1.05 14.71 9.06
CA GLY A 144 -0.19 13.58 8.74
C GLY A 144 -0.83 12.21 8.96
N THR A 145 -0.03 11.16 8.69
CA THR A 145 -0.44 9.75 8.89
C THR A 145 -0.55 9.38 10.37
N HIS A 146 0.23 10.03 11.25
CA HIS A 146 0.27 9.70 12.68
C HIS A 146 -0.96 10.21 13.45
N ASN A 147 -1.65 11.19 12.91
CA ASN A 147 -2.83 11.80 13.54
C ASN A 147 -4.09 11.74 12.69
N ILE A 148 -4.18 10.78 11.76
CA ILE A 148 -5.34 10.59 10.90
C ILE A 148 -6.64 10.40 11.69
N HIS A 149 -6.58 9.73 12.84
CA HIS A 149 -7.71 9.50 13.73
C HIS A 149 -8.28 10.79 14.34
N ARG A 150 -7.52 11.90 14.34
CA ARG A 150 -7.95 13.19 14.80
C ARG A 150 -8.71 14.02 13.75
N MET A 151 -8.82 13.48 12.53
CA MET A 151 -9.46 14.19 11.41
C MET A 151 -10.84 14.79 11.76
N PRO A 152 -11.74 14.11 12.49
CA PRO A 152 -13.03 14.71 12.85
C PRO A 152 -12.90 16.02 13.66
N ASN A 153 -12.05 16.00 14.66
CA ASN A 153 -11.82 17.19 15.50
C ASN A 153 -11.15 18.31 14.71
N LEU A 154 -10.14 17.98 13.88
CA LEU A 154 -9.43 18.96 13.06
C LEU A 154 -10.37 19.62 12.03
N LEU A 155 -11.24 18.84 11.43
CA LEU A 155 -12.24 19.34 10.47
C LEU A 155 -13.26 20.24 11.18
N ALA A 156 -13.75 19.84 12.34
CA ALA A 156 -14.66 20.65 13.14
C ALA A 156 -14.04 22.03 13.51
N GLU A 157 -12.79 22.02 13.99
CA GLU A 157 -12.05 23.24 14.33
C GLU A 157 -11.89 24.20 13.11
N VAL A 158 -11.61 23.65 11.91
CA VAL A 158 -11.50 24.44 10.67
C VAL A 158 -12.85 25.03 10.27
N ILE A 159 -13.93 24.28 10.41
CA ILE A 159 -15.29 24.74 10.08
C ILE A 159 -15.74 25.84 11.05
N GLU A 160 -15.46 25.68 12.33
CA GLU A 160 -15.83 26.64 13.39
C GLU A 160 -15.04 27.94 13.30
N SER A 161 -13.70 27.83 13.18
CA SER A 161 -12.83 29.01 13.16
C SER A 161 -12.75 29.70 11.81
N ASN A 162 -13.06 28.98 10.72
CA ASN A 162 -12.79 29.39 9.34
C ASN A 162 -11.31 29.77 9.10
N GLU A 163 -10.41 29.19 9.90
CA GLU A 163 -8.98 29.39 9.80
C GLU A 163 -8.28 28.12 9.32
N ARG A 164 -7.20 28.29 8.54
CA ARG A 164 -6.37 27.18 8.09
C ARG A 164 -5.71 26.49 9.26
N LYS A 165 -5.73 25.15 9.24
CA LYS A 165 -5.05 24.33 10.23
C LYS A 165 -4.04 23.40 9.57
N VAL A 166 -2.84 23.35 10.16
CA VAL A 166 -1.80 22.37 9.84
C VAL A 166 -1.41 21.67 11.12
N GLU A 167 -1.69 20.38 11.21
CA GLU A 167 -1.30 19.57 12.37
C GLU A 167 -0.68 18.25 11.88
N VAL A 168 0.62 18.14 12.05
CA VAL A 168 1.39 16.95 11.65
C VAL A 168 2.24 16.51 12.84
N PHE A 169 1.99 15.31 13.33
CA PHE A 169 2.79 14.76 14.41
C PHE A 169 4.10 14.19 13.86
N SER A 170 5.22 14.60 14.47
CA SER A 170 6.56 14.12 14.11
C SER A 170 6.81 12.66 14.53
N GLN A 171 6.06 12.17 15.52
CA GLN A 171 6.18 10.82 16.05
C GLN A 171 4.82 10.13 16.07
N GLU A 172 4.86 8.82 15.84
CA GLU A 172 3.70 7.97 16.04
C GLU A 172 3.29 7.91 17.50
N GLY A 173 2.00 7.84 17.75
CA GLY A 173 1.40 7.58 19.07
C GLY A 173 0.97 6.13 19.21
N ASP A 174 -0.08 5.92 20.00
CA ASP A 174 -0.76 4.64 20.18
C ASP A 174 -1.23 4.04 18.85
N VAL A 175 -1.38 2.75 18.83
CA VAL A 175 -2.18 2.06 17.82
C VAL A 175 -3.64 2.33 18.14
N ILE A 176 -4.34 3.01 17.23
CA ILE A 176 -5.74 3.36 17.44
C ILE A 176 -6.61 2.24 16.85
N GLU A 177 -7.37 1.58 17.70
CA GLU A 177 -8.34 0.56 17.33
C GLU A 177 -9.76 1.14 17.18
N ASP A 178 -10.67 0.36 16.64
CA ASP A 178 -12.07 0.72 16.44
C ASP A 178 -12.29 1.99 15.58
N VAL A 179 -11.32 2.33 14.72
CA VAL A 179 -11.50 3.41 13.75
C VAL A 179 -12.57 3.00 12.74
N PRO A 180 -13.64 3.79 12.57
CA PRO A 180 -14.70 3.47 11.62
C PRO A 180 -14.17 3.38 10.19
N VAL A 181 -14.71 2.45 9.42
CA VAL A 181 -14.22 2.14 8.07
C VAL A 181 -15.37 2.00 7.09
N LYS A 182 -15.36 2.78 6.03
CA LYS A 182 -16.20 2.53 4.86
C LYS A 182 -15.40 1.78 3.80
N ARG A 183 -15.73 0.51 3.61
CA ARG A 183 -15.03 -0.32 2.64
C ARG A 183 -15.25 0.15 1.21
N SER A 184 -14.15 0.23 0.46
CA SER A 184 -14.15 0.70 -0.94
C SER A 184 -14.54 -0.39 -1.94
N MET A 185 -14.53 -1.66 -1.53
CA MET A 185 -14.83 -2.83 -2.37
C MET A 185 -15.75 -3.82 -1.64
N ASP A 186 -16.69 -4.41 -2.37
CA ASP A 186 -17.61 -5.42 -1.84
C ASP A 186 -17.05 -6.84 -1.94
N SER A 187 -16.07 -7.08 -2.84
CA SER A 187 -15.45 -8.39 -3.05
C SER A 187 -14.37 -8.72 -2.03
N LYS A 188 -13.61 -7.71 -1.56
CA LYS A 188 -12.48 -7.88 -0.65
C LYS A 188 -12.34 -6.71 0.32
N GLY A 189 -11.64 -6.94 1.43
CA GLY A 189 -11.34 -5.91 2.41
C GLY A 189 -9.85 -5.81 2.73
N PHE A 190 -9.38 -4.58 2.95
CA PHE A 190 -8.03 -4.29 3.40
C PHE A 190 -7.99 -4.22 4.93
N VAL A 191 -7.10 -4.97 5.56
CA VAL A 191 -6.91 -4.97 7.01
C VAL A 191 -5.46 -4.65 7.33
N ASN A 192 -5.23 -3.48 7.94
CA ASN A 192 -3.91 -3.18 8.49
C ASN A 192 -3.64 -4.14 9.66
N ILE A 193 -2.53 -4.84 9.63
CA ILE A 193 -2.09 -5.69 10.76
C ILE A 193 -1.03 -4.99 11.59
N MET A 194 -0.32 -4.06 10.98
CA MET A 194 0.73 -3.26 11.61
C MET A 194 0.97 -1.95 10.86
N TYR A 195 1.64 -1.02 11.51
CA TYR A 195 2.05 0.27 10.97
C TYR A 195 3.56 0.44 11.09
N GLY A 196 4.16 1.23 10.17
CA GLY A 196 5.57 1.61 10.22
C GLY A 196 6.54 0.51 9.79
N CYS A 197 7.85 0.86 9.76
CA CYS A 197 8.90 -0.07 9.35
C CYS A 197 10.24 0.31 9.98
N ASP A 198 10.90 -0.65 10.62
CA ASP A 198 12.21 -0.48 11.30
C ASP A 198 13.40 -0.94 10.43
N LYS A 199 13.23 -1.11 9.10
CA LYS A 199 14.30 -1.60 8.23
C LYS A 199 15.31 -0.52 7.84
N PHE A 200 14.91 0.72 7.76
CA PHE A 200 15.77 1.85 7.39
C PHE A 200 16.61 1.61 6.13
N CYS A 201 15.98 1.02 5.09
CA CYS A 201 16.59 0.97 3.78
C CYS A 201 16.99 2.38 3.34
N THR A 202 18.18 2.57 2.79
CA THR A 202 18.77 3.90 2.59
C THR A 202 17.98 4.82 1.66
N TYR A 203 17.15 4.27 0.79
CA TYR A 203 16.29 5.01 -0.16
C TYR A 203 14.88 5.26 0.36
N CYS A 204 14.49 4.65 1.47
CA CYS A 204 13.08 4.55 1.86
C CYS A 204 12.67 5.63 2.85
N ILE A 205 11.58 6.33 2.50
CA ILE A 205 11.01 7.40 3.33
C ILE A 205 10.01 6.84 4.38
N VAL A 206 9.57 5.58 4.26
CA VAL A 206 8.52 4.98 5.10
C VAL A 206 8.79 5.08 6.61
N PRO A 207 10.01 4.82 7.14
CA PRO A 207 10.27 4.96 8.57
C PRO A 207 9.99 6.38 9.13
N TYR A 208 10.03 7.38 8.28
CA TYR A 208 9.80 8.80 8.65
C TYR A 208 8.34 9.22 8.50
N THR A 209 7.64 8.63 7.52
CA THR A 209 6.25 9.00 7.21
C THR A 209 5.21 8.09 7.85
N ARG A 210 5.61 6.88 8.27
CA ARG A 210 4.74 5.88 8.92
C ARG A 210 5.23 5.47 10.32
N GLY A 211 6.43 5.94 10.70
CA GLY A 211 7.02 5.69 12.00
C GLY A 211 7.56 4.28 12.20
N ARG A 212 7.70 3.88 13.45
CA ARG A 212 8.20 2.57 13.88
C ARG A 212 7.20 1.45 13.59
N GLU A 213 7.72 0.20 13.54
CA GLU A 213 6.90 -1.01 13.53
C GLU A 213 6.01 -1.04 14.80
N ARG A 214 4.69 -1.07 14.61
CA ARG A 214 3.66 -1.16 15.65
C ARG A 214 2.59 -2.12 15.17
N SER A 215 2.51 -3.27 15.82
CA SER A 215 1.52 -4.30 15.52
C SER A 215 0.18 -3.98 16.17
N ARG A 216 -0.91 -4.30 15.50
CA ARG A 216 -2.25 -4.35 16.09
C ARG A 216 -2.43 -5.62 16.91
N ARG A 217 -3.34 -5.62 17.85
CA ARG A 217 -3.68 -6.82 18.62
C ARG A 217 -4.33 -7.86 17.70
N MET A 218 -3.97 -9.13 17.89
CA MET A 218 -4.49 -10.22 17.06
C MET A 218 -6.02 -10.33 17.14
N GLU A 219 -6.57 -10.16 18.32
CA GLU A 219 -8.03 -10.21 18.54
C GLU A 219 -8.79 -9.13 17.75
N ASP A 220 -8.24 -7.91 17.65
CA ASP A 220 -8.86 -6.82 16.89
C ASP A 220 -8.80 -7.07 15.38
N ILE A 221 -7.69 -7.63 14.91
CA ILE A 221 -7.54 -8.04 13.51
C ILE A 221 -8.52 -9.15 13.16
N LEU A 222 -8.64 -10.18 14.03
CA LEU A 222 -9.56 -11.30 13.79
C LEU A 222 -11.03 -10.85 13.81
N ARG A 223 -11.40 -9.95 14.71
CA ARG A 223 -12.73 -9.34 14.73
C ARG A 223 -13.05 -8.64 13.41
N GLU A 224 -12.10 -7.81 12.91
CA GLU A 224 -12.25 -7.11 11.63
C GLU A 224 -12.35 -8.08 10.43
N VAL A 225 -11.64 -9.20 10.45
CA VAL A 225 -11.73 -10.26 9.41
C VAL A 225 -13.10 -10.97 9.47
N GLU A 226 -13.60 -11.28 10.66
CA GLU A 226 -14.94 -11.88 10.81
C GLU A 226 -16.05 -10.94 10.34
N GLU A 227 -15.94 -9.65 10.60
CA GLU A 227 -16.87 -8.63 10.08
C GLU A 227 -16.84 -8.56 8.55
N LEU A 228 -15.66 -8.63 7.93
CA LEU A 228 -15.52 -8.69 6.47
C LEU A 228 -16.22 -9.92 5.90
N LYS A 229 -15.99 -11.08 6.49
CA LYS A 229 -16.61 -12.34 6.10
C LYS A 229 -18.15 -12.28 6.28
N ALA A 230 -18.62 -11.79 7.41
CA ALA A 230 -20.06 -11.65 7.69
C ALA A 230 -20.75 -10.69 6.71
N SER A 231 -20.04 -9.69 6.19
CA SER A 231 -20.53 -8.77 5.16
C SER A 231 -20.52 -9.36 3.73
N GLY A 232 -20.14 -10.65 3.58
CA GLY A 232 -20.14 -11.36 2.29
C GLY A 232 -18.87 -11.20 1.45
N ARG A 233 -17.85 -10.50 1.96
CA ARG A 233 -16.56 -10.37 1.27
C ARG A 233 -15.81 -11.69 1.23
N LYS A 234 -15.18 -11.96 0.09
CA LYS A 234 -14.51 -13.23 -0.22
C LYS A 234 -13.02 -13.23 0.08
N GLU A 235 -12.41 -12.07 0.09
CA GLU A 235 -10.96 -11.94 0.28
C GLU A 235 -10.62 -10.91 1.36
N VAL A 236 -9.66 -11.26 2.22
CA VAL A 236 -8.95 -10.32 3.07
C VAL A 236 -7.53 -10.11 2.57
N VAL A 237 -7.12 -8.85 2.52
CA VAL A 237 -5.74 -8.43 2.18
C VAL A 237 -5.10 -7.88 3.44
N LEU A 238 -4.14 -8.61 4.00
CA LEU A 238 -3.40 -8.17 5.18
C LEU A 238 -2.33 -7.14 4.78
N LEU A 239 -2.38 -5.97 5.37
CA LEU A 239 -1.51 -4.85 5.04
C LEU A 239 -0.60 -4.44 6.21
N GLY A 240 0.59 -4.00 5.84
CA GLY A 240 1.58 -3.38 6.70
C GLY A 240 2.68 -2.77 5.83
N GLN A 241 3.72 -2.19 6.41
CA GLN A 241 4.89 -1.75 5.68
C GLN A 241 6.00 -2.81 5.66
N ASN A 242 5.86 -3.83 6.54
CA ASN A 242 6.67 -5.05 6.60
C ASN A 242 5.89 -6.12 7.37
N VAL A 243 4.94 -6.77 6.72
CA VAL A 243 4.02 -7.71 7.38
C VAL A 243 4.71 -8.85 8.12
N ASN A 244 5.89 -9.29 7.65
CA ASN A 244 6.67 -10.35 8.29
C ASN A 244 7.27 -9.95 9.64
N ALA A 245 7.25 -8.65 9.99
CA ALA A 245 7.69 -8.17 11.29
C ALA A 245 6.56 -8.12 12.33
N TYR A 246 5.31 -8.44 11.94
CA TYR A 246 4.17 -8.45 12.85
C TYR A 246 4.46 -9.23 14.13
N GLY A 247 4.12 -8.63 15.26
CA GLY A 247 4.24 -9.22 16.59
C GLY A 247 5.63 -9.07 17.25
N LYS A 248 6.66 -8.56 16.53
CA LYS A 248 8.00 -8.37 17.11
C LYS A 248 7.99 -7.37 18.28
N ASP A 249 7.29 -6.26 18.11
CA ASP A 249 7.07 -5.24 19.14
C ASP A 249 6.21 -5.75 20.30
N LEU A 250 5.38 -6.76 20.06
CA LEU A 250 4.57 -7.47 21.06
C LEU A 250 5.31 -8.69 21.68
N LYS A 251 6.59 -8.90 21.35
CA LYS A 251 7.41 -10.03 21.81
C LYS A 251 6.84 -11.40 21.44
N MET A 252 6.09 -11.49 20.35
CA MET A 252 5.58 -12.75 19.84
C MET A 252 6.67 -13.49 19.07
N GLU A 253 6.83 -14.78 19.35
CA GLU A 253 7.65 -15.67 18.54
C GLU A 253 6.89 -16.01 17.25
N ASP A 254 7.50 -15.71 16.09
CA ASP A 254 6.88 -15.96 14.77
C ASP A 254 5.45 -15.39 14.62
N GLY A 255 5.26 -14.16 15.11
CA GLY A 255 3.94 -13.53 15.25
C GLY A 255 3.16 -13.47 13.94
N PHE A 256 3.83 -13.20 12.80
CA PHE A 256 3.13 -13.14 11.51
C PHE A 256 2.54 -14.48 11.10
N THR A 257 3.29 -15.59 11.26
CA THR A 257 2.75 -16.93 10.96
C THR A 257 1.59 -17.30 11.87
N GLN A 258 1.69 -16.97 13.17
CA GLN A 258 0.58 -17.21 14.11
C GLN A 258 -0.68 -16.45 13.68
N LEU A 259 -0.55 -15.17 13.32
CA LEU A 259 -1.66 -14.37 12.82
C LEU A 259 -2.23 -14.94 11.52
N LEU A 260 -1.38 -15.27 10.55
CA LEU A 260 -1.79 -15.80 9.25
C LEU A 260 -2.60 -17.09 9.40
N VAL A 261 -2.15 -18.01 10.27
CA VAL A 261 -2.87 -19.25 10.61
C VAL A 261 -4.20 -18.95 11.32
N ALA A 262 -4.23 -18.00 12.25
CA ALA A 262 -5.45 -17.61 12.93
C ALA A 262 -6.48 -17.01 11.95
N VAL A 263 -6.05 -16.17 11.04
CA VAL A 263 -6.90 -15.63 9.96
C VAL A 263 -7.38 -16.74 9.03
N ALA A 264 -6.51 -17.72 8.68
CA ALA A 264 -6.91 -18.85 7.84
C ALA A 264 -8.02 -19.69 8.49
N LYS A 265 -7.96 -19.86 9.80
CA LYS A 265 -8.98 -20.61 10.58
C LYS A 265 -10.33 -19.90 10.69
N THR A 266 -10.45 -18.59 10.40
CA THR A 266 -11.76 -17.93 10.30
C THR A 266 -12.59 -18.49 9.16
N GLY A 267 -11.94 -19.13 8.17
CA GLY A 267 -12.60 -19.70 7.01
C GLY A 267 -13.04 -18.66 5.97
N ILE A 268 -12.44 -17.45 5.97
CA ILE A 268 -12.57 -16.52 4.83
C ILE A 268 -11.99 -17.20 3.57
N GLU A 269 -12.61 -17.01 2.42
CA GLU A 269 -12.32 -17.82 1.23
C GLU A 269 -10.95 -17.55 0.63
N ARG A 270 -10.41 -16.31 0.74
CA ARG A 270 -9.09 -15.93 0.23
C ARG A 270 -8.35 -15.00 1.19
N ILE A 271 -7.07 -15.26 1.36
CA ILE A 271 -6.17 -14.45 2.17
C ILE A 271 -4.95 -14.12 1.33
N SER A 272 -4.69 -12.83 1.17
CA SER A 272 -3.46 -12.32 0.57
C SER A 272 -2.76 -11.35 1.51
N PHE A 273 -1.49 -11.13 1.31
CA PHE A 273 -0.70 -10.16 2.07
C PHE A 273 0.37 -9.52 1.18
N TYR A 274 0.69 -8.27 1.48
CA TYR A 274 1.67 -7.50 0.70
C TYR A 274 2.78 -6.96 1.58
N THR A 275 3.84 -6.44 0.93
CA THR A 275 4.98 -5.79 1.60
C THR A 275 5.80 -6.73 2.49
N SER A 276 6.05 -7.94 2.00
CA SER A 276 7.00 -8.87 2.62
C SER A 276 8.44 -8.38 2.47
N HIS A 277 9.26 -8.67 3.47
CA HIS A 277 10.69 -8.36 3.43
C HIS A 277 11.52 -9.66 3.52
N PRO A 278 12.44 -9.92 2.56
CA PRO A 278 13.19 -11.19 2.48
C PRO A 278 13.96 -11.55 3.76
N ARG A 279 14.42 -10.54 4.50
CA ARG A 279 15.14 -10.73 5.76
C ARG A 279 14.26 -11.32 6.87
N ASP A 280 12.98 -10.98 6.90
CA ASP A 280 12.05 -11.35 7.97
C ASP A 280 11.15 -12.53 7.60
N TYR A 281 11.25 -13.05 6.39
CA TYR A 281 10.42 -14.14 5.93
C TYR A 281 10.83 -15.46 6.57
N SER A 282 9.90 -16.13 7.26
CA SER A 282 10.15 -17.39 7.97
C SER A 282 9.77 -18.63 7.15
N THR A 283 10.39 -19.75 7.45
CA THR A 283 10.03 -21.05 6.85
C THR A 283 8.67 -21.55 7.30
N THR A 284 8.23 -21.18 8.49
CA THR A 284 6.91 -21.49 9.04
C THR A 284 5.79 -20.78 8.29
N THR A 285 6.04 -19.55 7.79
CA THR A 285 5.10 -18.86 6.88
C THR A 285 4.91 -19.65 5.57
N ILE A 286 6.00 -20.26 5.03
CA ILE A 286 5.92 -21.12 3.85
C ILE A 286 5.06 -22.36 4.14
N ASP A 287 5.27 -22.97 5.32
CA ASP A 287 4.49 -24.13 5.71
C ASP A 287 3.01 -23.78 5.91
N ALA A 288 2.69 -22.60 6.46
CA ALA A 288 1.31 -22.11 6.56
C ALA A 288 0.69 -21.91 5.17
N MET A 289 1.41 -21.34 4.20
CA MET A 289 0.92 -21.19 2.82
C MET A 289 0.66 -22.54 2.14
N ARG A 290 1.42 -23.59 2.47
CA ARG A 290 1.18 -24.95 1.96
C ARG A 290 -0.04 -25.60 2.60
N ASP A 291 -0.20 -25.44 3.92
CA ASP A 291 -1.14 -26.22 4.73
C ASP A 291 -2.56 -25.62 4.77
N TYR A 292 -2.70 -24.32 4.48
CA TYR A 292 -3.99 -23.62 4.48
C TYR A 292 -4.37 -23.16 3.06
N PRO A 293 -5.27 -23.86 2.37
CA PRO A 293 -5.57 -23.62 0.95
C PRO A 293 -6.27 -22.28 0.68
N ASN A 294 -6.83 -21.63 1.69
CA ASN A 294 -7.39 -20.29 1.59
C ASN A 294 -6.33 -19.18 1.66
N ILE A 295 -5.09 -19.48 2.00
CA ILE A 295 -3.96 -18.56 1.79
C ILE A 295 -3.58 -18.65 0.31
N MET A 296 -3.72 -17.54 -0.39
CA MET A 296 -3.47 -17.49 -1.84
C MET A 296 -2.02 -17.89 -2.18
N PRO A 297 -1.78 -18.71 -3.22
CA PRO A 297 -0.46 -19.06 -3.70
C PRO A 297 0.17 -17.88 -4.46
N PHE A 298 0.31 -16.76 -3.79
CA PHE A 298 0.80 -15.50 -4.31
C PHE A 298 1.68 -14.81 -3.28
N LEU A 299 2.84 -14.32 -3.70
CA LEU A 299 3.75 -13.59 -2.83
C LEU A 299 4.35 -12.38 -3.54
N HIS A 300 4.17 -11.20 -2.94
CA HIS A 300 4.92 -10.01 -3.30
C HIS A 300 6.15 -9.89 -2.39
N LEU A 301 7.34 -10.11 -2.96
CA LEU A 301 8.62 -10.14 -2.24
C LEU A 301 9.65 -9.22 -2.91
N PRO A 302 9.66 -7.91 -2.55
CA PRO A 302 10.54 -6.93 -3.17
C PRO A 302 12.03 -7.21 -2.95
N VAL A 303 12.76 -7.56 -4.01
CA VAL A 303 14.21 -7.80 -3.95
C VAL A 303 15.02 -6.53 -4.10
N GLN A 304 14.57 -5.60 -4.91
CA GLN A 304 15.12 -4.30 -5.25
C GLN A 304 16.33 -4.35 -6.22
N SER A 305 17.28 -5.27 -6.07
CA SER A 305 18.45 -5.45 -6.96
C SER A 305 18.95 -6.88 -6.93
N GLY A 306 19.59 -7.32 -8.01
CA GLY A 306 20.30 -8.60 -8.11
C GLY A 306 21.78 -8.52 -7.74
N SER A 307 22.28 -7.37 -7.30
CA SER A 307 23.67 -7.19 -6.87
C SER A 307 23.77 -7.12 -5.34
N ASN A 308 24.66 -7.94 -4.76
CA ASN A 308 24.93 -7.91 -3.30
C ASN A 308 25.49 -6.54 -2.87
N GLU A 309 26.30 -5.88 -3.70
CA GLU A 309 26.87 -4.58 -3.41
C GLU A 309 25.79 -3.46 -3.43
N VAL A 310 24.85 -3.51 -4.39
CA VAL A 310 23.71 -2.60 -4.40
C VAL A 310 22.82 -2.86 -3.19
N LEU A 311 22.50 -4.11 -2.85
CA LEU A 311 21.72 -4.46 -1.67
C LEU A 311 22.39 -3.98 -0.37
N ARG A 312 23.73 -4.04 -0.30
CA ARG A 312 24.51 -3.52 0.84
C ARG A 312 24.40 -1.99 0.93
N ARG A 313 24.56 -1.27 -0.19
CA ARG A 313 24.36 0.20 -0.25
C ARG A 313 22.93 0.60 0.08
N MET A 314 21.94 -0.21 -0.31
CA MET A 314 20.54 -0.05 0.04
C MET A 314 20.21 -0.40 1.50
N ALA A 315 21.17 -0.98 2.27
CA ALA A 315 20.97 -1.49 3.63
C ALA A 315 19.86 -2.54 3.75
N ARG A 316 19.75 -3.46 2.76
CA ARG A 316 18.69 -4.47 2.73
C ARG A 316 18.87 -5.60 3.76
N GLY A 317 20.11 -5.87 4.17
CA GLY A 317 20.43 -6.83 5.24
C GLY A 317 20.22 -8.30 4.86
N TYR A 318 20.23 -8.64 3.58
CA TYR A 318 20.27 -10.00 3.01
C TYR A 318 21.07 -9.99 1.70
N THR A 319 21.42 -11.19 1.22
CA THR A 319 22.14 -11.39 -0.03
C THR A 319 21.24 -11.99 -1.12
N VAL A 320 21.69 -11.92 -2.37
CA VAL A 320 21.02 -12.51 -3.53
C VAL A 320 20.89 -14.03 -3.37
N GLU A 321 21.90 -14.70 -2.81
CA GLU A 321 21.90 -16.16 -2.57
C GLU A 321 20.81 -16.52 -1.55
N ARG A 322 20.66 -15.72 -0.49
CA ARG A 322 19.59 -15.93 0.50
C ARG A 322 18.22 -15.71 -0.14
N TYR A 323 18.07 -14.73 -1.03
CA TYR A 323 16.82 -14.50 -1.77
C TYR A 323 16.49 -15.68 -2.69
N LYS A 324 17.46 -16.17 -3.46
CA LYS A 324 17.30 -17.36 -4.32
C LYS A 324 16.91 -18.59 -3.52
N GLN A 325 17.57 -18.84 -2.37
CA GLN A 325 17.22 -19.95 -1.48
C GLN A 325 15.75 -19.85 -1.02
N LEU A 326 15.30 -18.66 -0.61
CA LEU A 326 13.91 -18.45 -0.18
C LEU A 326 12.93 -18.67 -1.34
N TYR A 327 13.27 -18.20 -2.54
CA TYR A 327 12.51 -18.44 -3.74
C TYR A 327 12.36 -19.92 -4.07
N ASP A 328 13.47 -20.68 -4.02
CA ASP A 328 13.48 -22.11 -4.30
C ASP A 328 12.67 -22.90 -3.26
N ASP A 329 12.81 -22.57 -1.97
CA ASP A 329 12.04 -23.18 -0.88
C ASP A 329 10.53 -22.98 -1.07
N LEU A 330 10.12 -21.76 -1.46
CA LEU A 330 8.71 -21.42 -1.75
C LEU A 330 8.21 -22.19 -2.98
N LYS A 331 8.94 -22.18 -4.09
CA LYS A 331 8.56 -22.93 -5.32
C LYS A 331 8.43 -24.43 -5.07
N LYS A 332 9.29 -24.98 -4.20
CA LYS A 332 9.26 -26.41 -3.85
C LYS A 332 8.08 -26.76 -2.94
N LYS A 333 7.74 -25.90 -1.96
CA LYS A 333 6.74 -26.23 -0.92
C LYS A 333 5.32 -25.77 -1.28
N VAL A 334 5.19 -24.71 -2.08
CA VAL A 334 3.90 -24.13 -2.49
C VAL A 334 3.80 -24.24 -4.01
N PRO A 335 3.23 -25.32 -4.54
CA PRO A 335 3.08 -25.51 -5.98
C PRO A 335 2.30 -24.36 -6.63
N HIS A 336 2.73 -23.95 -7.82
CA HIS A 336 2.09 -22.89 -8.62
C HIS A 336 2.11 -21.49 -8.00
N ILE A 337 2.91 -21.27 -6.93
CA ILE A 337 3.02 -19.93 -6.34
C ILE A 337 3.47 -18.91 -7.39
N ALA A 338 2.73 -17.82 -7.48
CA ALA A 338 3.11 -16.65 -8.28
C ALA A 338 3.96 -15.69 -7.45
N PHE A 339 5.06 -15.23 -8.05
CA PHE A 339 5.96 -14.26 -7.44
C PHE A 339 5.90 -12.91 -8.12
N THR A 340 5.76 -11.87 -7.30
CA THR A 340 5.95 -10.50 -7.77
C THR A 340 7.03 -9.80 -6.94
N THR A 341 7.68 -8.79 -7.53
CA THR A 341 8.79 -8.07 -6.90
C THR A 341 8.81 -6.61 -7.32
N ASP A 342 9.60 -5.81 -6.60
CA ASP A 342 10.00 -4.47 -7.00
C ASP A 342 11.49 -4.46 -7.31
N LEU A 343 11.88 -3.68 -8.33
CA LEU A 343 13.25 -3.48 -8.78
C LEU A 343 13.54 -2.01 -8.98
N ILE A 344 14.71 -1.57 -8.51
CA ILE A 344 15.20 -0.21 -8.67
C ILE A 344 16.48 -0.24 -9.51
N VAL A 345 16.47 0.45 -10.64
CA VAL A 345 17.63 0.63 -11.51
C VAL A 345 18.24 2.01 -11.33
N GLY A 346 19.55 2.12 -11.57
CA GLY A 346 20.27 3.38 -11.47
C GLY A 346 20.36 3.89 -10.03
N PHE A 347 20.46 2.99 -9.06
CA PHE A 347 20.79 3.36 -7.68
C PHE A 347 22.19 4.00 -7.65
N PRO A 348 22.47 5.01 -6.80
CA PRO A 348 23.77 5.69 -6.79
C PRO A 348 24.96 4.73 -6.84
N ASN A 349 25.87 4.99 -7.77
CA ASN A 349 27.06 4.17 -8.05
C ASN A 349 26.78 2.72 -8.53
N GLU A 350 25.62 2.42 -9.09
CA GLU A 350 25.34 1.12 -9.71
C GLU A 350 26.17 0.97 -10.99
N THR A 351 27.03 -0.05 -11.06
CA THR A 351 27.83 -0.35 -12.26
C THR A 351 27.01 -1.14 -13.30
N ASP A 352 27.58 -1.31 -14.51
CA ASP A 352 26.94 -2.14 -15.55
C ASP A 352 26.89 -3.60 -15.14
N GLU A 353 27.94 -4.12 -14.49
CA GLU A 353 27.99 -5.50 -13.97
C GLU A 353 26.95 -5.73 -12.88
N GLU A 354 26.71 -4.74 -12.01
CA GLU A 354 25.69 -4.80 -10.97
C GLU A 354 24.28 -4.79 -11.57
N PHE A 355 24.08 -4.04 -12.64
CA PHE A 355 22.81 -4.07 -13.38
C PHE A 355 22.62 -5.40 -14.12
N GLU A 356 23.66 -5.94 -14.79
CA GLU A 356 23.57 -7.28 -15.42
C GLU A 356 23.25 -8.36 -14.40
N ALA A 357 23.82 -8.32 -13.20
CA ALA A 357 23.46 -9.23 -12.10
C ALA A 357 21.97 -9.14 -11.72
N THR A 358 21.35 -7.96 -11.86
CA THR A 358 19.91 -7.79 -11.67
C THR A 358 19.11 -8.49 -12.77
N LEU A 359 19.52 -8.39 -14.03
CA LEU A 359 18.90 -9.12 -15.14
C LEU A 359 19.05 -10.63 -14.97
N ASP A 360 20.20 -11.11 -14.50
CA ASP A 360 20.45 -12.53 -14.23
C ASP A 360 19.55 -13.07 -13.11
N LEU A 361 19.32 -12.29 -12.05
CA LEU A 361 18.36 -12.65 -11.01
C LEU A 361 16.93 -12.73 -11.57
N VAL A 362 16.54 -11.81 -12.44
CA VAL A 362 15.22 -11.83 -13.10
C VAL A 362 15.06 -13.07 -13.98
N ARG A 363 16.10 -13.45 -14.75
CA ARG A 363 16.10 -14.70 -15.55
C ARG A 363 15.99 -15.94 -14.66
N TYR A 364 16.64 -15.93 -13.52
CA TYR A 364 16.59 -17.04 -12.55
C TYR A 364 15.21 -17.19 -11.89
N CYS A 365 14.69 -16.10 -11.32
CA CYS A 365 13.43 -16.13 -10.57
C CYS A 365 12.18 -16.14 -11.47
N ARG A 366 12.29 -15.68 -12.74
CA ARG A 366 11.18 -15.64 -13.67
C ARG A 366 9.89 -15.11 -13.04
N PHE A 367 9.95 -13.91 -12.49
CA PHE A 367 8.84 -13.28 -11.78
C PHE A 367 7.57 -13.22 -12.64
N ASP A 368 6.42 -13.51 -12.03
CA ASP A 368 5.11 -13.43 -12.68
C ASP A 368 4.70 -11.98 -12.98
N MET A 369 5.21 -11.03 -12.20
CA MET A 369 5.13 -9.60 -12.43
C MET A 369 6.24 -8.90 -11.63
N ALA A 370 6.80 -7.82 -12.17
CA ALA A 370 7.68 -6.96 -11.41
C ALA A 370 7.37 -5.48 -11.70
N TYR A 371 7.54 -4.65 -10.68
CA TYR A 371 7.47 -3.21 -10.81
C TYR A 371 8.89 -2.67 -10.83
N ALA A 372 9.32 -2.15 -11.98
CA ALA A 372 10.65 -1.60 -12.18
C ALA A 372 10.61 -0.06 -12.15
N PHE A 373 11.54 0.55 -11.41
CA PHE A 373 11.61 1.98 -11.22
C PHE A 373 13.05 2.48 -11.39
N ILE A 374 13.21 3.68 -11.96
CA ILE A 374 14.44 4.43 -11.80
C ILE A 374 14.52 4.95 -10.36
N TYR A 375 15.70 4.84 -9.75
CA TYR A 375 15.96 5.45 -8.45
C TYR A 375 15.57 6.94 -8.47
N SER A 376 14.80 7.35 -7.45
CA SER A 376 14.39 8.73 -7.24
C SER A 376 14.76 9.15 -5.81
N PRO A 377 15.64 10.14 -5.62
CA PRO A 377 16.05 10.57 -4.29
C PRO A 377 14.86 11.12 -3.49
N ARG A 378 14.85 10.82 -2.19
CA ARG A 378 13.86 11.33 -1.23
C ARG A 378 14.57 12.14 -0.18
N ALA A 379 14.17 13.39 -0.01
CA ALA A 379 14.76 14.29 0.97
C ALA A 379 14.78 13.63 2.37
N GLY A 380 15.87 13.79 3.11
CA GLY A 380 16.05 13.20 4.43
C GLY A 380 16.50 11.73 4.45
N THR A 381 16.47 11.01 3.33
CA THR A 381 16.96 9.63 3.27
C THR A 381 18.49 9.60 3.03
N PRO A 382 19.21 8.58 3.56
CA PRO A 382 20.65 8.48 3.36
C PRO A 382 21.08 8.42 1.89
N ALA A 383 20.31 7.72 1.04
CA ALA A 383 20.64 7.59 -0.38
C ALA A 383 20.51 8.90 -1.14
N ALA A 384 19.69 9.86 -0.68
CA ALA A 384 19.60 11.19 -1.28
C ALA A 384 20.89 12.01 -1.12
N ASN A 385 21.75 11.65 -0.15
CA ASN A 385 23.05 12.28 0.07
C ASN A 385 24.21 11.54 -0.61
N MET A 386 23.94 10.43 -1.30
CA MET A 386 24.95 9.73 -2.09
C MET A 386 25.17 10.48 -3.41
N GLU A 387 26.40 10.47 -3.89
CA GLU A 387 26.70 11.00 -5.22
C GLU A 387 26.00 10.12 -6.28
N ASP A 388 25.14 10.73 -7.07
CA ASP A 388 24.44 10.07 -8.17
C ASP A 388 25.19 10.33 -9.48
N ASN A 389 26.16 9.47 -9.79
CA ASN A 389 27.06 9.59 -10.92
C ASN A 389 26.54 8.94 -12.21
N ILE A 390 25.29 8.45 -12.23
CA ILE A 390 24.73 7.74 -13.39
C ILE A 390 23.84 8.70 -14.19
N PRO A 391 24.18 8.96 -15.48
CA PRO A 391 23.36 9.80 -16.34
C PRO A 391 21.92 9.26 -16.47
N LEU A 392 20.95 10.16 -16.55
CA LEU A 392 19.53 9.78 -16.68
C LEU A 392 19.25 8.89 -17.89
N GLU A 393 19.97 9.12 -19.00
CA GLU A 393 19.79 8.32 -20.22
C GLU A 393 20.24 6.86 -20.01
N VAL A 394 21.33 6.62 -19.26
CA VAL A 394 21.76 5.27 -18.87
C VAL A 394 20.71 4.60 -17.97
N LYS A 395 20.14 5.34 -17.01
CA LYS A 395 19.06 4.81 -16.17
C LYS A 395 17.81 4.44 -16.97
N LYS A 396 17.45 5.25 -17.96
CA LYS A 396 16.33 4.96 -18.87
C LYS A 396 16.59 3.73 -19.74
N GLU A 397 17.81 3.59 -20.27
CA GLU A 397 18.22 2.42 -21.04
C GLU A 397 18.12 1.15 -20.19
N ARG A 398 18.70 1.16 -18.97
CA ARG A 398 18.63 0.04 -18.04
C ARG A 398 17.17 -0.33 -17.74
N LEU A 399 16.31 0.68 -17.49
CA LEU A 399 14.89 0.43 -17.24
C LEU A 399 14.18 -0.19 -18.44
N ALA A 400 14.49 0.27 -19.66
CA ALA A 400 13.92 -0.29 -20.89
C ALA A 400 14.32 -1.76 -21.05
N ARG A 401 15.62 -2.09 -20.97
CA ARG A 401 16.13 -3.47 -21.04
C ARG A 401 15.50 -4.39 -19.98
N LEU A 402 15.35 -3.89 -18.75
CA LEU A 402 14.71 -4.63 -17.67
C LEU A 402 13.22 -4.90 -17.98
N ASN A 403 12.49 -3.88 -18.46
CA ASN A 403 11.06 -4.03 -18.80
C ASN A 403 10.84 -4.99 -19.97
N ASP A 404 11.71 -4.97 -20.99
CA ASP A 404 11.66 -5.90 -22.13
C ASP A 404 11.79 -7.35 -21.64
N LEU A 405 12.80 -7.63 -20.80
CA LEU A 405 13.00 -8.95 -20.20
C LEU A 405 11.82 -9.38 -19.32
N LEU A 406 11.29 -8.47 -18.50
CA LEU A 406 10.13 -8.75 -17.63
C LEU A 406 8.88 -9.06 -18.46
N THR A 407 8.67 -8.36 -19.57
CA THR A 407 7.53 -8.57 -20.47
C THR A 407 7.62 -9.93 -21.16
N GLU A 408 8.79 -10.30 -21.67
CA GLU A 408 9.06 -11.62 -22.27
C GLU A 408 8.75 -12.75 -21.26
N ILE A 409 9.29 -12.65 -20.04
CA ILE A 409 9.09 -13.65 -18.98
C ILE A 409 7.61 -13.74 -18.58
N ALA A 410 6.93 -12.59 -18.43
CA ALA A 410 5.52 -12.56 -18.07
C ALA A 410 4.64 -13.25 -19.13
N GLU A 411 4.93 -13.01 -20.41
CA GLU A 411 4.24 -13.67 -21.52
C GLU A 411 4.45 -15.18 -21.52
N GLU A 412 5.70 -15.63 -21.36
CA GLU A 412 6.01 -17.07 -21.26
C GLU A 412 5.32 -17.72 -20.06
N ASN A 413 5.36 -17.08 -18.88
CA ASN A 413 4.70 -17.58 -17.68
C ASN A 413 3.19 -17.69 -17.87
N ASN A 414 2.56 -16.77 -18.58
CA ASN A 414 1.13 -16.75 -18.77
C ASN A 414 0.66 -17.79 -19.78
N ARG A 415 1.50 -18.23 -20.74
CA ARG A 415 1.16 -19.29 -21.70
C ARG A 415 0.70 -20.60 -21.06
N ARG A 416 1.17 -20.90 -19.83
CA ARG A 416 0.74 -22.11 -19.09
C ARG A 416 -0.74 -22.15 -18.75
N PHE A 417 -1.41 -20.99 -18.75
CA PHE A 417 -2.84 -20.91 -18.43
C PHE A 417 -3.77 -21.18 -19.62
N LEU A 418 -3.26 -21.19 -20.86
CA LEU A 418 -4.08 -21.38 -22.03
C LEU A 418 -4.77 -22.76 -22.00
N GLY A 419 -6.10 -22.78 -22.04
CA GLY A 419 -6.92 -23.96 -21.91
C GLY A 419 -7.14 -24.46 -20.47
N GLU A 420 -6.50 -23.83 -19.49
CA GLU A 420 -6.70 -24.17 -18.07
C GLU A 420 -7.94 -23.49 -17.49
N THR A 421 -8.49 -24.12 -16.46
CA THR A 421 -9.58 -23.53 -15.67
C THR A 421 -9.01 -22.90 -14.39
N VAL A 422 -9.24 -21.61 -14.19
CA VAL A 422 -8.79 -20.87 -13.02
C VAL A 422 -9.95 -20.35 -12.19
N SER A 423 -9.79 -20.38 -10.88
CA SER A 423 -10.75 -19.78 -9.94
C SER A 423 -10.52 -18.27 -9.86
N VAL A 424 -11.51 -17.46 -10.24
CA VAL A 424 -11.42 -15.99 -10.34
C VAL A 424 -12.42 -15.32 -9.40
N LEU A 425 -11.95 -14.41 -8.53
CA LEU A 425 -12.82 -13.50 -7.79
C LEU A 425 -13.18 -12.33 -8.70
N CYS A 426 -14.45 -12.26 -9.13
CA CYS A 426 -14.96 -11.17 -9.95
C CYS A 426 -15.10 -9.88 -9.12
N ILE A 427 -14.45 -8.82 -9.54
CA ILE A 427 -14.47 -7.53 -8.82
C ILE A 427 -15.32 -6.45 -9.51
N GLY A 428 -15.85 -6.73 -10.68
CA GLY A 428 -16.67 -5.81 -11.45
C GLY A 428 -16.56 -6.03 -12.96
N THR A 429 -17.03 -5.06 -13.72
CA THR A 429 -16.84 -5.03 -15.17
C THR A 429 -15.51 -4.39 -15.57
N SER A 430 -15.00 -4.73 -16.73
CA SER A 430 -13.78 -4.15 -17.28
C SER A 430 -13.96 -2.65 -17.54
N LYS A 431 -12.94 -1.86 -17.21
CA LYS A 431 -12.93 -0.41 -17.45
C LYS A 431 -13.01 -0.03 -18.94
N ARG A 432 -12.63 -0.96 -19.83
CA ARG A 432 -12.59 -0.72 -21.29
C ARG A 432 -13.84 -1.24 -22.00
N ASN A 433 -14.51 -2.22 -21.42
CA ASN A 433 -15.71 -2.84 -22.00
C ASN A 433 -16.63 -3.33 -20.87
N SER A 434 -17.79 -2.70 -20.71
CA SER A 434 -18.78 -3.06 -19.67
C SER A 434 -19.46 -4.41 -19.87
N GLU A 435 -19.32 -5.05 -21.04
CA GLU A 435 -19.84 -6.40 -21.31
C GLU A 435 -18.87 -7.51 -20.85
N VAL A 436 -17.64 -7.13 -20.48
CA VAL A 436 -16.59 -8.03 -20.01
C VAL A 436 -16.39 -7.84 -18.52
N TYR A 437 -16.41 -8.92 -17.76
CA TYR A 437 -16.06 -8.92 -16.35
C TYR A 437 -14.55 -8.91 -16.14
N SER A 438 -14.12 -8.39 -15.02
CA SER A 438 -12.72 -8.41 -14.57
C SER A 438 -12.63 -8.95 -13.16
N GLY A 439 -11.60 -9.73 -12.91
CA GLY A 439 -11.33 -10.30 -11.59
C GLY A 439 -9.89 -10.75 -11.44
N TYR A 440 -9.58 -11.34 -10.31
CA TYR A 440 -8.24 -11.87 -10.03
C TYR A 440 -8.32 -13.37 -9.72
N SER A 441 -7.41 -14.14 -10.33
CA SER A 441 -7.22 -15.55 -9.99
C SER A 441 -6.64 -15.74 -8.59
N ALA A 442 -6.59 -16.97 -8.10
CA ALA A 442 -6.02 -17.30 -6.79
C ALA A 442 -4.52 -16.96 -6.70
N ASP A 443 -3.80 -16.97 -7.79
CA ASP A 443 -2.40 -16.55 -7.92
C ASP A 443 -2.25 -15.07 -8.35
N ASN A 444 -3.31 -14.27 -8.16
CA ASN A 444 -3.37 -12.83 -8.36
C ASN A 444 -3.14 -12.36 -9.82
N LYS A 445 -3.47 -13.18 -10.82
CA LYS A 445 -3.49 -12.77 -12.23
C LYS A 445 -4.79 -12.03 -12.56
N LEU A 446 -4.67 -10.92 -13.27
CA LEU A 446 -5.83 -10.22 -13.81
C LEU A 446 -6.46 -11.08 -14.92
N VAL A 447 -7.75 -11.36 -14.81
CA VAL A 447 -8.52 -12.12 -15.78
C VAL A 447 -9.71 -11.28 -16.24
N ASN A 448 -9.80 -11.06 -17.57
CA ASN A 448 -10.97 -10.48 -18.20
C ASN A 448 -11.78 -11.61 -18.84
N PHE A 449 -13.07 -11.68 -18.58
CA PHE A 449 -13.86 -12.84 -19.02
C PHE A 449 -15.31 -12.52 -19.30
N THR A 450 -15.95 -13.35 -20.11
CA THR A 450 -17.39 -13.28 -20.40
C THR A 450 -18.18 -14.22 -19.52
N SER A 451 -19.39 -13.83 -19.15
CA SER A 451 -20.34 -14.63 -18.40
C SER A 451 -21.76 -14.33 -18.84
N GLU A 452 -22.63 -15.36 -18.93
CA GLU A 452 -24.06 -15.18 -19.18
C GLU A 452 -24.84 -14.76 -17.92
N LYS A 453 -24.23 -14.95 -16.74
CA LYS A 453 -24.84 -14.63 -15.44
C LYS A 453 -24.01 -13.56 -14.75
N GLU A 454 -24.69 -12.75 -13.94
CA GLU A 454 -23.99 -11.83 -13.06
C GLU A 454 -23.12 -12.59 -12.06
N CYS A 455 -21.86 -12.16 -11.94
CA CYS A 455 -20.87 -12.83 -11.10
C CYS A 455 -20.04 -11.85 -10.22
N ILE A 456 -20.44 -10.58 -10.18
CA ILE A 456 -19.74 -9.58 -9.35
C ILE A 456 -19.75 -10.05 -7.88
N ASN A 457 -18.61 -9.91 -7.21
CA ASN A 457 -18.35 -10.36 -5.85
C ASN A 457 -18.44 -11.89 -5.63
N GLN A 458 -18.39 -12.68 -6.71
CA GLN A 458 -18.39 -14.13 -6.64
C GLN A 458 -17.05 -14.71 -7.09
N ILE A 459 -16.72 -15.89 -6.59
CA ILE A 459 -15.61 -16.70 -7.09
C ILE A 459 -16.20 -17.64 -8.15
N VAL A 460 -15.72 -17.51 -9.38
CA VAL A 460 -16.18 -18.28 -10.54
C VAL A 460 -15.03 -19.04 -11.19
N ASN A 461 -15.35 -20.15 -11.84
CA ASN A 461 -14.39 -20.91 -12.63
C ASN A 461 -14.39 -20.39 -14.07
N VAL A 462 -13.22 -19.97 -14.55
CA VAL A 462 -13.02 -19.37 -15.86
C VAL A 462 -12.04 -20.24 -16.66
N GLU A 463 -12.48 -20.72 -17.83
CA GLU A 463 -11.61 -21.33 -18.82
C GLU A 463 -10.84 -20.25 -19.56
N ILE A 464 -9.52 -20.32 -19.57
CA ILE A 464 -8.65 -19.33 -20.22
C ILE A 464 -8.55 -19.61 -21.72
N THR A 465 -8.98 -18.65 -22.51
CA THR A 465 -9.03 -18.76 -23.99
C THR A 465 -7.92 -17.97 -24.68
N ALA A 466 -7.32 -16.98 -24.00
CA ALA A 466 -6.17 -16.24 -24.50
C ALA A 466 -5.28 -15.74 -23.35
N THR A 467 -3.99 -15.56 -23.64
CA THR A 467 -3.00 -15.09 -22.68
C THR A 467 -2.23 -13.91 -23.23
N HIS A 468 -1.97 -12.92 -22.37
CA HIS A 468 -1.20 -11.72 -22.66
C HIS A 468 -0.13 -11.52 -21.58
N SER A 469 0.82 -10.63 -21.77
CA SER A 469 1.91 -10.43 -20.81
C SER A 469 1.41 -10.08 -19.39
N TYR A 470 0.33 -9.30 -19.25
CA TYR A 470 -0.12 -8.79 -17.95
C TYR A 470 -1.56 -9.15 -17.57
N TYR A 471 -2.30 -9.88 -18.43
CA TYR A 471 -3.66 -10.34 -18.13
C TYR A 471 -4.00 -11.59 -18.94
N LEU A 472 -5.05 -12.25 -18.53
CA LEU A 472 -5.63 -13.43 -19.17
C LEU A 472 -7.03 -13.09 -19.68
N GLU A 473 -7.49 -13.80 -20.71
CA GLU A 473 -8.86 -13.74 -21.18
C GLU A 473 -9.51 -15.11 -21.08
N GLY A 474 -10.82 -15.13 -20.79
CA GLY A 474 -11.52 -16.39 -20.64
C GLY A 474 -13.03 -16.28 -20.70
N LYS A 475 -13.67 -17.40 -20.37
CA LYS A 475 -15.12 -17.56 -20.32
C LYS A 475 -15.50 -18.36 -19.07
N VAL A 476 -16.56 -17.95 -18.38
CA VAL A 476 -17.13 -18.73 -17.27
C VAL A 476 -17.68 -20.04 -17.77
N LEU A 477 -17.42 -21.14 -17.02
CA LEU A 477 -17.90 -22.49 -17.29
C LEU A 477 -19.36 -22.68 -16.84
#